data_f4265cb21d90dc953a77c6e5435dfbbc
#
_entry.id   f4265cb21d90dc953a77c6e5435dfbbc
#
_cell.length_a   1.000
_cell.length_b   1.000
_cell.length_c   1.000
_cell.angle_alpha   90.00
_cell.angle_beta   90.00
_cell.angle_gamma   90.00
#
_symmetry.space_group_name_H-M   'P 1'
#
loop_
_entity.id
_entity.type
_entity.pdbx_description
1 polymer ?
#
loop_
_entity_poly.entity_id
_entity_poly.type
_entity_poly.pdbx_seq_one_letter_code
_entity_poly.pdbx_strand_id
1 'polypeptide(L)'
;FSLLFLLPASTSFANHIKGGFFTYKYLGTTGNKLRYNVKLTVYMGCNPNPGQLNPTINFSVYDAGTRQHIRDITVDMSRQADLVKKADEQCITGDQSGCYYTIVEYDLAELELDANSAGYYIAYQRCCRIANVDNLIASSTIGNTYMIQIPGSNVSVEAPRNSSATFLVNDTAVVCSNSFFTFNFSASDPDGDQLSYEFCDAWVGGSQLEPIPSRATAPPYDVVNYSFGFSGGQPMGTNVKIDPTTGVISGVAPNITQTGEYVITVCVTESRNGKVIASTRKELHIRVAPCVPIQATLDPVYPTCDGFTRTFSNNTPSVEIKTHYWDFGDGNFSTEAQPTHTYADTGVYKIKLIVNRGDACSDETEADVKVFP
;
A
#
# COMPACT_ATOMS: atom_id res chain seq x y z
N PHE A 1 5.41 58.83 5.68
CA PHE A 1 5.12 57.60 6.45
C PHE A 1 4.72 56.52 5.46
N SER A 2 5.69 55.63 5.11
CA SER A 2 5.46 54.49 4.25
C SER A 2 5.08 53.32 5.13
N LEU A 3 3.83 52.83 5.05
CA LEU A 3 3.32 51.69 5.79
C LEU A 3 3.79 50.44 5.05
N LEU A 4 4.81 49.77 5.60
CA LEU A 4 5.29 48.46 5.11
C LEU A 4 4.27 47.40 5.56
N PHE A 5 3.41 46.94 4.66
CA PHE A 5 2.58 45.76 4.91
C PHE A 5 3.49 44.52 4.91
N LEU A 6 3.82 44.04 6.10
CA LEU A 6 4.32 42.69 6.31
C LEU A 6 3.17 41.73 6.00
N LEU A 7 3.12 41.18 4.79
CA LEU A 7 2.29 39.99 4.50
C LEU A 7 2.80 38.84 5.36
N PRO A 8 1.94 38.19 6.16
CA PRO A 8 2.34 36.98 6.83
C PRO A 8 2.73 35.95 5.78
N ALA A 9 3.98 35.48 5.81
CA ALA A 9 4.38 34.34 5.04
C ALA A 9 3.52 33.17 5.53
N SER A 10 2.52 32.78 4.73
CA SER A 10 1.78 31.56 4.94
C SER A 10 2.80 30.41 4.79
N THR A 11 3.24 29.85 5.91
CA THR A 11 3.99 28.60 5.91
C THR A 11 3.04 27.53 5.39
N SER A 12 3.13 27.22 4.11
CA SER A 12 2.45 26.07 3.52
C SER A 12 3.08 24.82 4.12
N PHE A 13 2.45 24.27 5.14
CA PHE A 13 2.83 22.96 5.67
C PHE A 13 2.51 21.92 4.60
N ALA A 14 3.55 21.31 4.09
CA ALA A 14 3.43 20.34 3.00
C ALA A 14 3.04 18.96 3.57
N ASN A 15 1.75 18.69 3.63
CA ASN A 15 1.19 17.38 3.98
C ASN A 15 1.33 16.45 2.78
N HIS A 16 2.33 15.56 2.79
CA HIS A 16 2.67 14.80 1.58
C HIS A 16 3.21 13.40 1.85
N ILE A 17 3.40 13.00 3.12
CA ILE A 17 3.97 11.69 3.46
C ILE A 17 2.86 10.64 3.49
N LYS A 18 3.10 9.53 2.79
CA LYS A 18 2.22 8.35 2.72
C LYS A 18 2.86 7.09 3.31
N GLY A 19 4.03 7.19 3.93
CA GLY A 19 4.70 6.06 4.55
C GLY A 19 6.14 5.90 4.10
N GLY A 20 6.69 4.73 4.31
CA GLY A 20 8.07 4.38 3.97
C GLY A 20 8.66 3.33 4.90
N PHE A 21 9.92 3.01 4.68
CA PHE A 21 10.66 2.00 5.45
C PHE A 21 12.16 2.10 5.26
N PHE A 22 12.90 1.63 6.24
CA PHE A 22 14.33 1.36 6.12
C PHE A 22 14.59 -0.10 5.73
N THR A 23 15.68 -0.32 5.01
CA THR A 23 16.36 -1.63 4.87
C THR A 23 17.84 -1.46 5.08
N TYR A 24 18.53 -2.54 5.45
CA TYR A 24 19.99 -2.59 5.44
C TYR A 24 20.48 -3.93 4.90
N LYS A 25 21.71 -3.90 4.34
CA LYS A 25 22.42 -5.08 3.87
C LYS A 25 23.81 -5.11 4.50
N TYR A 26 24.17 -6.23 5.09
CA TYR A 26 25.53 -6.47 5.56
C TYR A 26 26.49 -6.63 4.38
N LEU A 27 27.58 -5.87 4.36
CA LEU A 27 28.57 -5.86 3.29
C LEU A 27 29.85 -6.61 3.64
N GLY A 28 30.05 -6.94 4.92
CA GLY A 28 31.26 -7.60 5.41
C GLY A 28 31.88 -6.87 6.57
N THR A 29 33.07 -7.37 7.00
CA THR A 29 33.85 -6.79 8.10
C THR A 29 35.20 -6.34 7.57
N THR A 30 35.68 -5.19 8.02
CA THR A 30 37.02 -4.68 7.75
C THR A 30 37.66 -4.30 9.09
N GLY A 31 38.73 -5.04 9.49
CA GLY A 31 39.24 -4.92 10.85
C GLY A 31 38.18 -5.25 11.89
N ASN A 32 37.92 -4.30 12.81
CA ASN A 32 36.85 -4.42 13.82
C ASN A 32 35.54 -3.73 13.42
N LYS A 33 35.45 -3.22 12.21
CA LYS A 33 34.25 -2.51 11.71
C LYS A 33 33.37 -3.44 10.92
N LEU A 34 32.08 -3.42 11.25
CA LEU A 34 31.00 -4.02 10.47
C LEU A 34 30.51 -2.98 9.44
N ARG A 35 30.33 -3.39 8.20
CA ARG A 35 29.93 -2.51 7.10
C ARG A 35 28.56 -2.88 6.59
N TYR A 36 27.73 -1.86 6.37
CA TYR A 36 26.35 -2.01 5.91
C TYR A 36 26.04 -1.00 4.81
N ASN A 37 25.26 -1.39 3.84
CA ASN A 37 24.47 -0.46 3.04
C ASN A 37 23.15 -0.21 3.79
N VAL A 38 22.71 1.04 3.88
CA VAL A 38 21.46 1.40 4.56
C VAL A 38 20.63 2.27 3.62
N LYS A 39 19.39 1.85 3.37
CA LYS A 39 18.48 2.56 2.47
C LYS A 39 17.18 2.93 3.19
N LEU A 40 16.74 4.18 3.00
CA LEU A 40 15.42 4.66 3.34
C LEU A 40 14.60 4.84 2.06
N THR A 41 13.43 4.25 2.01
CA THR A 41 12.42 4.50 0.98
C THR A 41 11.26 5.27 1.63
N VAL A 42 10.91 6.43 1.07
CA VAL A 42 9.79 7.27 1.52
C VAL A 42 8.73 7.33 0.43
N TYR A 43 7.49 7.08 0.80
CA TYR A 43 6.32 7.27 -0.07
C TYR A 43 5.74 8.65 0.15
N MET A 44 5.61 9.40 -0.94
CA MET A 44 5.06 10.76 -0.94
C MET A 44 3.80 10.82 -1.81
N GLY A 45 2.96 11.81 -1.57
CA GLY A 45 1.89 12.15 -2.51
C GLY A 45 2.45 12.43 -3.90
N CYS A 46 1.66 12.17 -4.94
CA CYS A 46 2.08 12.34 -6.32
C CYS A 46 2.46 13.79 -6.64
N ASN A 47 3.43 13.94 -7.54
CA ASN A 47 3.93 15.24 -8.01
C ASN A 47 4.31 16.19 -6.85
N PRO A 48 5.19 15.77 -5.93
CA PRO A 48 5.60 16.62 -4.83
C PRO A 48 6.30 17.88 -5.37
N ASN A 49 5.95 19.02 -4.79
CA ASN A 49 6.64 20.27 -5.13
C ASN A 49 8.13 20.20 -4.74
N PRO A 50 9.04 20.95 -5.41
CA PRO A 50 10.45 20.95 -5.05
C PRO A 50 10.73 21.23 -3.58
N GLY A 51 9.94 22.07 -2.90
CA GLY A 51 10.06 22.32 -1.45
C GLY A 51 9.61 21.16 -0.56
N GLN A 52 8.95 20.15 -1.11
CA GLN A 52 8.56 18.92 -0.43
C GLN A 52 9.62 17.82 -0.54
N LEU A 53 10.51 17.95 -1.50
CA LEU A 53 11.64 17.04 -1.70
C LEU A 53 12.85 17.55 -0.93
N ASN A 54 13.51 16.67 -0.21
CA ASN A 54 14.76 16.96 0.45
C ASN A 54 15.91 16.36 -0.36
N PRO A 55 16.76 17.19 -0.99
CA PRO A 55 17.93 16.66 -1.70
C PRO A 55 18.85 15.86 -0.79
N THR A 56 18.89 16.23 0.48
CA THR A 56 19.69 15.55 1.52
C THR A 56 18.88 15.41 2.81
N ILE A 57 19.14 14.33 3.55
CA ILE A 57 18.58 14.07 4.88
C ILE A 57 19.65 13.55 5.82
N ASN A 58 19.36 13.55 7.12
CA ASN A 58 20.26 12.97 8.13
C ASN A 58 19.71 11.65 8.66
N PHE A 59 20.51 10.59 8.60
CA PHE A 59 20.29 9.37 9.37
C PHE A 59 20.92 9.54 10.75
N SER A 60 20.11 9.49 11.80
CA SER A 60 20.58 9.57 13.18
C SER A 60 20.87 8.16 13.70
N VAL A 61 22.12 7.93 14.12
CA VAL A 61 22.60 6.63 14.63
C VAL A 61 22.67 6.67 16.15
N TYR A 62 22.10 5.66 16.79
CA TYR A 62 22.04 5.49 18.23
C TYR A 62 22.57 4.12 18.65
N ASP A 63 23.21 4.05 19.80
CA ASP A 63 23.52 2.80 20.49
C ASP A 63 22.20 2.15 20.99
N ALA A 64 21.95 0.90 20.64
CA ALA A 64 20.69 0.26 20.96
C ALA A 64 20.52 -0.11 22.44
N GLY A 65 21.61 -0.27 23.18
CA GLY A 65 21.60 -0.58 24.60
C GLY A 65 21.37 0.66 25.48
N THR A 66 22.09 1.74 25.19
CA THR A 66 22.09 2.96 25.99
C THR A 66 21.13 4.02 25.46
N ARG A 67 20.71 3.92 24.19
CA ARG A 67 19.95 4.92 23.42
C ARG A 67 20.68 6.26 23.26
N GLN A 68 21.99 6.28 23.48
CA GLN A 68 22.79 7.46 23.28
C GLN A 68 23.02 7.72 21.80
N HIS A 69 22.90 8.98 21.41
CA HIS A 69 23.24 9.43 20.06
C HIS A 69 24.73 9.24 19.81
N ILE A 70 25.07 8.68 18.66
CA ILE A 70 26.45 8.45 18.23
C ILE A 70 26.84 9.49 17.20
N ARG A 71 26.07 9.59 16.11
CA ARG A 71 26.33 10.56 15.03
C ARG A 71 25.12 10.71 14.11
N ASP A 72 25.09 11.80 13.39
CA ASP A 72 24.21 12.01 12.25
C ASP A 72 25.02 11.84 10.96
N ILE A 73 24.41 11.24 9.94
CA ILE A 73 25.06 10.99 8.64
C ILE A 73 24.17 11.61 7.57
N THR A 74 24.71 12.57 6.85
CA THR A 74 24.02 13.19 5.72
C THR A 74 23.99 12.22 4.54
N VAL A 75 22.81 12.00 3.97
CA VAL A 75 22.58 11.08 2.85
C VAL A 75 21.85 11.83 1.76
N ASP A 76 22.38 11.76 0.55
CA ASP A 76 21.78 12.38 -0.61
C ASP A 76 20.63 11.52 -1.16
N MET A 77 19.64 12.19 -1.75
CA MET A 77 18.58 11.52 -2.50
C MET A 77 19.19 10.78 -3.70
N SER A 78 19.02 9.46 -3.72
CA SER A 78 19.57 8.59 -4.76
C SER A 78 18.60 8.33 -5.91
N ARG A 79 17.28 8.40 -5.63
CA ARG A 79 16.25 8.12 -6.64
C ARG A 79 14.94 8.83 -6.33
N GLN A 80 14.26 9.26 -7.40
CA GLN A 80 12.85 9.66 -7.38
C GLN A 80 12.14 8.99 -8.55
N ALA A 81 10.96 8.41 -8.29
CA ALA A 81 10.14 7.80 -9.33
C ALA A 81 8.67 7.76 -8.90
N ASP A 82 7.77 7.87 -9.86
CA ASP A 82 6.35 7.71 -9.61
C ASP A 82 5.96 6.23 -9.74
N LEU A 83 5.20 5.75 -8.75
CA LEU A 83 4.54 4.47 -8.80
C LEU A 83 3.16 4.68 -9.43
N VAL A 84 2.99 4.10 -10.61
CA VAL A 84 1.77 4.28 -11.41
C VAL A 84 0.81 3.11 -11.24
N LYS A 85 -0.46 3.38 -11.51
CA LYS A 85 -1.56 2.43 -11.48
C LYS A 85 -1.29 1.25 -12.42
N LYS A 86 -1.54 0.04 -11.94
CA LYS A 86 -1.49 -1.17 -12.78
C LYS A 86 -2.74 -1.27 -13.64
N ALA A 87 -2.63 -2.00 -14.76
CA ALA A 87 -3.73 -2.16 -15.70
C ALA A 87 -4.97 -2.86 -15.09
N ASP A 88 -4.75 -3.81 -14.19
CA ASP A 88 -5.79 -4.55 -13.47
C ASP A 88 -6.57 -3.72 -12.43
N GLU A 89 -6.01 -2.57 -12.01
CA GLU A 89 -6.67 -1.65 -11.10
C GLU A 89 -7.54 -0.60 -11.81
N GLN A 90 -7.63 -0.64 -13.14
CA GLN A 90 -8.40 0.32 -13.94
C GLN A 90 -9.92 0.20 -13.77
N CYS A 91 -10.41 -0.91 -13.20
CA CYS A 91 -11.82 -1.14 -12.92
C CYS A 91 -12.39 -0.31 -11.77
N ILE A 92 -11.55 0.45 -11.08
CA ILE A 92 -11.94 1.29 -9.97
C ILE A 92 -12.24 2.69 -10.49
N THR A 93 -13.51 3.06 -10.46
CA THR A 93 -13.96 4.38 -10.93
C THR A 93 -13.56 5.49 -9.96
N GLY A 94 -13.25 6.68 -10.48
CA GLY A 94 -13.06 7.89 -9.69
C GLY A 94 -11.61 8.27 -9.41
N ASP A 95 -10.60 7.44 -9.69
CA ASP A 95 -9.19 7.82 -9.61
C ASP A 95 -8.56 7.96 -11.01
N GLN A 96 -8.51 9.19 -11.50
CA GLN A 96 -7.94 9.53 -12.80
C GLN A 96 -6.42 9.83 -12.74
N SER A 97 -5.81 9.81 -11.54
CA SER A 97 -4.47 10.38 -11.38
C SER A 97 -3.34 9.52 -11.97
N GLY A 98 -3.56 8.25 -12.19
CA GLY A 98 -2.52 7.32 -12.72
C GLY A 98 -1.30 7.12 -11.79
N CYS A 99 -1.11 7.97 -10.80
CA CYS A 99 -0.03 7.91 -9.82
C CYS A 99 -0.59 7.65 -8.42
N TYR A 100 0.04 6.72 -7.66
CA TYR A 100 -0.29 6.45 -6.25
C TYR A 100 0.66 7.12 -5.28
N TYR A 101 1.94 7.01 -5.58
CA TYR A 101 3.04 7.54 -4.79
C TYR A 101 4.14 8.08 -5.69
N THR A 102 4.82 9.12 -5.21
CA THR A 102 6.19 9.39 -5.62
C THR A 102 7.10 8.71 -4.60
N ILE A 103 7.93 7.78 -5.07
CA ILE A 103 8.95 7.09 -4.28
C ILE A 103 10.17 7.97 -4.26
N VAL A 104 10.72 8.22 -3.06
CA VAL A 104 11.99 8.91 -2.85
C VAL A 104 12.90 7.96 -2.06
N GLU A 105 14.09 7.69 -2.58
CA GLU A 105 15.07 6.82 -1.94
C GLU A 105 16.33 7.60 -1.54
N TYR A 106 16.84 7.27 -0.36
CA TYR A 106 18.12 7.74 0.18
C TYR A 106 18.96 6.52 0.48
N ASP A 107 20.07 6.38 -0.23
CA ASP A 107 20.92 5.18 -0.19
C ASP A 107 22.31 5.53 0.34
N LEU A 108 22.58 5.16 1.59
CA LEU A 108 23.90 5.23 2.20
C LEU A 108 24.67 3.97 1.80
N ALA A 109 25.52 4.09 0.78
CA ALA A 109 26.22 2.98 0.17
C ALA A 109 27.07 2.19 1.18
N GLU A 110 27.69 2.87 2.15
CA GLU A 110 28.50 2.22 3.19
C GLU A 110 28.41 2.95 4.53
N LEU A 111 27.97 2.23 5.55
CA LEU A 111 27.98 2.62 6.95
C LEU A 111 28.91 1.70 7.72
N GLU A 112 29.99 2.26 8.29
CA GLU A 112 30.86 1.54 9.19
C GLU A 112 30.45 1.72 10.64
N LEU A 113 30.31 0.61 11.37
CA LEU A 113 29.96 0.56 12.79
C LEU A 113 30.95 -0.33 13.55
N ASP A 114 31.23 0.03 14.78
CA ASP A 114 32.02 -0.83 15.68
C ASP A 114 31.18 -2.06 16.08
N ALA A 115 31.87 -3.14 16.47
CA ALA A 115 31.17 -4.28 17.06
C ALA A 115 30.53 -3.85 18.38
N ASN A 116 29.21 -4.07 18.50
CA ASN A 116 28.39 -3.68 19.65
C ASN A 116 27.46 -4.83 20.05
N SER A 117 27.47 -5.15 21.34
CA SER A 117 26.65 -6.25 21.85
C SER A 117 25.14 -5.97 21.75
N ALA A 118 24.71 -4.72 21.91
CA ALA A 118 23.32 -4.32 21.83
C ALA A 118 22.87 -3.98 20.40
N GLY A 119 23.82 -3.67 19.50
CA GLY A 119 23.54 -3.20 18.14
C GLY A 119 23.24 -1.70 18.07
N TYR A 120 22.55 -1.31 17.01
CA TYR A 120 22.32 0.10 16.69
C TYR A 120 20.89 0.35 16.22
N TYR A 121 20.37 1.56 16.52
CA TYR A 121 19.20 2.11 15.85
C TYR A 121 19.64 3.15 14.82
N ILE A 122 18.99 3.13 13.66
CA ILE A 122 19.13 4.16 12.63
C ILE A 122 17.72 4.73 12.42
N ALA A 123 17.60 6.05 12.59
CA ALA A 123 16.30 6.71 12.56
C ALA A 123 16.30 7.95 11.67
N TYR A 124 15.12 8.24 11.12
CA TYR A 124 14.79 9.47 10.41
C TYR A 124 13.36 9.89 10.78
N GLN A 125 13.14 11.18 10.96
CA GLN A 125 11.83 11.74 11.28
C GLN A 125 11.46 12.86 10.34
N ARG A 126 10.19 12.92 9.95
CA ARG A 126 9.66 13.96 9.08
C ARG A 126 8.18 14.20 9.30
N CYS A 127 7.76 15.46 9.33
CA CYS A 127 6.37 15.90 9.25
C CYS A 127 6.03 16.31 7.81
N CYS A 128 4.82 16.25 7.31
CA CYS A 128 3.65 15.68 7.95
C CYS A 128 3.00 14.69 7.00
N ARG A 129 2.13 13.80 7.53
CA ARG A 129 1.33 12.89 6.72
C ARG A 129 0.37 13.67 5.84
N ILE A 130 -0.16 13.04 4.79
CA ILE A 130 -1.26 13.64 4.01
C ILE A 130 -2.46 13.95 4.91
N ALA A 131 -3.27 14.92 4.49
CA ALA A 131 -4.51 15.24 5.16
C ALA A 131 -5.57 14.14 4.93
N ASN A 132 -6.54 14.07 5.83
CA ASN A 132 -7.73 13.21 5.70
C ASN A 132 -7.41 11.71 5.56
N VAL A 133 -6.50 11.22 6.42
CA VAL A 133 -6.29 9.79 6.59
C VAL A 133 -7.37 9.26 7.53
N ASP A 134 -8.23 8.35 7.05
CA ASP A 134 -9.50 7.99 7.71
C ASP A 134 -9.31 7.28 9.05
N ASN A 135 -8.25 6.50 9.19
CA ASN A 135 -7.96 5.80 10.43
C ASN A 135 -7.06 6.58 11.40
N LEU A 136 -6.74 7.85 11.11
CA LEU A 136 -5.93 8.70 11.99
C LEU A 136 -6.64 10.00 12.36
N ILE A 137 -6.48 10.43 13.61
CA ILE A 137 -6.94 11.75 14.05
C ILE A 137 -5.87 12.78 13.67
N ALA A 138 -6.32 13.89 13.02
CA ALA A 138 -5.47 15.04 12.68
C ALA A 138 -4.19 14.68 11.91
N SER A 139 -4.26 13.76 10.96
CA SER A 139 -3.13 13.21 10.20
C SER A 139 -2.20 14.29 9.62
N SER A 140 -2.75 15.42 9.16
CA SER A 140 -2.00 16.55 8.58
C SER A 140 -1.11 17.30 9.57
N THR A 141 -1.20 17.04 10.86
CA THR A 141 -0.41 17.69 11.91
C THR A 141 0.67 16.79 12.51
N ILE A 142 0.64 15.51 12.18
CA ILE A 142 1.55 14.50 12.71
C ILE A 142 2.49 13.98 11.63
N GLY A 143 3.75 13.78 12.00
CA GLY A 143 4.77 13.24 11.11
C GLY A 143 4.97 11.74 11.28
N ASN A 144 6.03 11.26 10.65
CA ASN A 144 6.46 9.87 10.63
C ASN A 144 7.82 9.70 11.26
N THR A 145 7.99 8.60 11.97
CA THR A 145 9.30 8.06 12.36
C THR A 145 9.57 6.79 11.58
N TYR A 146 10.68 6.79 10.89
CA TYR A 146 11.26 5.60 10.27
C TYR A 146 12.45 5.17 11.12
N MET A 147 12.52 3.90 11.46
CA MET A 147 13.62 3.35 12.25
C MET A 147 13.87 1.91 11.86
N ILE A 148 15.14 1.54 11.85
CA ILE A 148 15.59 0.15 11.73
C ILE A 148 16.63 -0.14 12.81
N GLN A 149 16.61 -1.38 13.30
CA GLN A 149 17.60 -1.87 14.23
C GLN A 149 18.58 -2.81 13.52
N ILE A 150 19.86 -2.52 13.62
CA ILE A 150 20.92 -3.48 13.33
C ILE A 150 21.17 -4.25 14.62
N PRO A 151 20.92 -5.58 14.64
CA PRO A 151 21.01 -6.35 15.86
C PRO A 151 22.45 -6.50 16.34
N GLY A 152 22.63 -6.59 17.64
CA GLY A 152 23.92 -6.81 18.27
C GLY A 152 24.21 -8.28 18.59
N SER A 153 25.45 -8.56 19.03
CA SER A 153 25.89 -9.92 19.34
C SER A 153 25.23 -10.53 20.59
N ASN A 154 24.51 -9.75 21.42
CA ASN A 154 23.68 -10.25 22.51
C ASN A 154 22.46 -11.05 22.01
N VAL A 155 21.98 -10.78 20.79
CA VAL A 155 20.93 -11.57 20.13
C VAL A 155 21.51 -12.93 19.73
N SER A 156 22.57 -12.95 18.94
CA SER A 156 23.40 -14.10 18.61
C SER A 156 24.74 -13.61 18.05
N VAL A 157 25.75 -14.47 18.02
CA VAL A 157 27.09 -14.11 17.49
C VAL A 157 27.01 -13.69 16.02
N GLU A 158 26.08 -14.27 15.25
CA GLU A 158 25.89 -13.98 13.83
C GLU A 158 24.89 -12.83 13.56
N ALA A 159 24.13 -12.40 14.59
CA ALA A 159 23.12 -11.35 14.40
C ALA A 159 23.67 -10.04 13.81
N PRO A 160 24.87 -9.56 14.18
CA PRO A 160 25.45 -8.36 13.54
C PRO A 160 25.74 -8.51 12.04
N ARG A 161 25.73 -9.73 11.49
CA ARG A 161 25.94 -10.00 10.05
C ARG A 161 24.64 -10.14 9.28
N ASN A 162 23.53 -9.89 9.93
CA ASN A 162 22.22 -9.93 9.32
C ASN A 162 22.06 -8.84 8.25
N SER A 163 21.25 -9.12 7.26
CA SER A 163 20.67 -8.14 6.33
C SER A 163 19.16 -8.14 6.55
N SER A 164 18.53 -6.99 6.56
CA SER A 164 17.09 -6.91 6.82
C SER A 164 16.25 -7.55 5.73
N ALA A 165 15.04 -7.96 6.06
CA ALA A 165 14.02 -8.32 5.07
C ALA A 165 13.86 -7.23 4.01
N THR A 166 13.64 -7.64 2.77
CA THR A 166 13.45 -6.78 1.60
C THR A 166 12.01 -6.91 1.08
N PHE A 167 11.39 -5.78 0.77
CA PHE A 167 10.01 -5.74 0.28
C PHE A 167 9.96 -5.66 -1.24
N LEU A 168 9.02 -6.38 -1.84
CA LEU A 168 8.64 -6.11 -3.22
C LEU A 168 7.91 -4.76 -3.25
N VAL A 169 8.39 -3.83 -4.10
CA VAL A 169 7.75 -2.51 -4.27
C VAL A 169 6.53 -2.68 -5.18
N ASN A 170 5.44 -3.15 -4.63
CA ASN A 170 4.15 -3.33 -5.29
C ASN A 170 3.04 -2.66 -4.46
N ASP A 171 3.31 -1.47 -3.94
CA ASP A 171 2.49 -0.82 -2.91
C ASP A 171 1.30 -0.03 -3.46
N THR A 172 0.90 -0.29 -4.71
CA THR A 172 -0.33 0.26 -5.27
C THR A 172 -1.49 -0.61 -4.80
N ALA A 173 -2.09 -0.26 -3.68
CA ALA A 173 -3.31 -0.92 -3.24
C ALA A 173 -4.47 0.08 -3.27
N VAL A 174 -5.34 -0.08 -4.26
CA VAL A 174 -6.68 0.48 -4.25
C VAL A 174 -7.66 -0.67 -4.16
N VAL A 175 -8.55 -0.60 -3.18
CA VAL A 175 -9.54 -1.65 -2.92
C VAL A 175 -10.94 -1.06 -2.95
N CYS A 176 -11.91 -1.87 -3.38
CA CYS A 176 -13.31 -1.46 -3.42
C CYS A 176 -13.93 -1.42 -2.03
N SER A 177 -14.62 -0.33 -1.71
CA SER A 177 -15.43 -0.19 -0.49
C SER A 177 -16.40 -1.35 -0.32
N ASN A 178 -16.50 -1.86 0.90
CA ASN A 178 -17.39 -2.96 1.29
C ASN A 178 -17.23 -4.24 0.46
N SER A 179 -16.04 -4.46 -0.13
CA SER A 179 -15.72 -5.62 -0.95
C SER A 179 -14.57 -6.40 -0.37
N PHE A 180 -14.56 -7.72 -0.61
CA PHE A 180 -13.42 -8.55 -0.24
C PHE A 180 -12.24 -8.24 -1.13
N PHE A 181 -11.06 -8.14 -0.54
CA PHE A 181 -9.81 -7.93 -1.26
C PHE A 181 -8.68 -8.78 -0.69
N THR A 182 -7.64 -8.95 -1.49
CA THR A 182 -6.35 -9.49 -1.07
C THR A 182 -5.24 -8.55 -1.54
N PHE A 183 -4.22 -8.35 -0.70
CA PHE A 183 -3.05 -7.57 -1.03
C PHE A 183 -1.80 -8.31 -0.55
N ASN A 184 -0.89 -8.59 -1.47
CA ASN A 184 0.34 -9.30 -1.15
C ASN A 184 1.40 -8.33 -0.62
N PHE A 185 1.65 -8.39 0.69
CA PHE A 185 2.67 -7.60 1.39
C PHE A 185 3.99 -8.36 1.56
N SER A 186 4.13 -9.56 1.03
CA SER A 186 5.27 -10.45 1.28
C SER A 186 6.63 -9.77 1.12
N ALA A 187 7.58 -10.20 1.92
CA ALA A 187 8.98 -9.83 1.88
C ALA A 187 9.84 -11.07 1.57
N SER A 188 11.09 -10.86 1.21
CA SER A 188 12.10 -11.89 1.11
C SER A 188 13.26 -11.55 2.01
N ASP A 189 13.90 -12.57 2.56
CA ASP A 189 15.07 -12.39 3.41
C ASP A 189 16.35 -12.80 2.66
N PRO A 190 17.36 -11.90 2.57
CA PRO A 190 18.61 -12.20 1.85
C PRO A 190 19.45 -13.28 2.52
N ASP A 191 19.32 -13.46 3.83
CA ASP A 191 20.10 -14.42 4.64
C ASP A 191 19.36 -15.75 4.81
N GLY A 192 18.09 -15.85 4.30
CA GLY A 192 17.26 -17.04 4.37
C GLY A 192 16.57 -17.23 5.70
N ASP A 193 16.36 -16.17 6.48
CA ASP A 193 15.62 -16.21 7.74
C ASP A 193 14.14 -16.44 7.53
N GLN A 194 13.51 -17.09 8.50
CA GLN A 194 12.06 -17.25 8.50
C GLN A 194 11.37 -15.94 8.85
N LEU A 195 10.45 -15.51 7.99
CA LEU A 195 9.69 -14.28 8.18
C LEU A 195 8.32 -14.56 8.81
N SER A 196 7.91 -13.64 9.70
CA SER A 196 6.54 -13.58 10.21
C SER A 196 6.03 -12.14 10.17
N TYR A 197 4.72 -11.98 9.98
CA TYR A 197 4.08 -10.70 9.68
C TYR A 197 2.99 -10.40 10.67
N GLU A 198 2.92 -9.14 11.11
CA GLU A 198 1.83 -8.64 11.93
C GLU A 198 1.54 -7.16 11.63
N PHE A 199 0.31 -6.74 11.82
CA PHE A 199 0.01 -5.32 11.88
C PHE A 199 0.58 -4.73 13.18
N CYS A 200 1.14 -3.52 13.09
CA CYS A 200 1.69 -2.84 14.24
C CYS A 200 1.44 -1.32 14.19
N ASP A 201 1.73 -0.62 15.29
CA ASP A 201 1.42 0.79 15.42
C ASP A 201 2.29 1.65 14.49
N ALA A 202 1.69 2.67 13.87
CA ALA A 202 2.42 3.75 13.23
C ALA A 202 2.98 4.72 14.28
N TRP A 203 4.15 5.30 14.04
CA TRP A 203 4.83 6.19 14.97
C TRP A 203 4.74 7.65 14.58
N VAL A 204 4.65 8.51 15.59
CA VAL A 204 4.76 9.96 15.45
C VAL A 204 6.22 10.34 15.24
N GLY A 205 6.48 11.41 14.46
CA GLY A 205 7.83 11.96 14.32
C GLY A 205 7.86 13.26 13.52
N GLY A 206 8.69 14.19 13.95
CA GLY A 206 8.66 15.55 13.45
C GLY A 206 7.38 16.29 13.87
N SER A 207 7.35 17.59 13.69
CA SER A 207 6.20 18.43 14.01
C SER A 207 6.03 19.53 12.96
N GLN A 208 4.89 20.22 12.97
CA GLN A 208 4.70 21.37 12.10
C GLN A 208 5.70 22.52 12.38
N LEU A 209 6.20 22.61 13.61
CA LEU A 209 7.18 23.62 14.00
C LEU A 209 8.60 23.21 13.59
N GLU A 210 8.87 21.91 13.55
CA GLU A 210 10.13 21.34 13.10
C GLU A 210 9.84 20.16 12.14
N PRO A 211 9.48 20.48 10.88
CA PRO A 211 9.05 19.45 9.93
C PRO A 211 10.12 18.47 9.55
N ILE A 212 11.38 18.89 9.62
CA ILE A 212 12.56 18.10 9.29
C ILE A 212 13.56 18.31 10.42
N PRO A 213 13.44 17.53 11.52
CA PRO A 213 14.41 17.63 12.60
C PRO A 213 15.82 17.37 12.07
N SER A 214 16.77 18.19 12.48
CA SER A 214 18.18 17.99 12.13
C SER A 214 18.71 16.67 12.67
N ARG A 215 18.05 16.15 13.72
CA ARG A 215 18.29 14.85 14.36
C ARG A 215 16.97 14.21 14.72
N ALA A 216 16.77 12.96 14.31
CA ALA A 216 15.67 12.15 14.81
C ALA A 216 15.86 11.86 16.31
N THR A 217 14.78 11.73 17.06
CA THR A 217 14.85 11.31 18.48
C THR A 217 15.21 9.84 18.60
N ALA A 218 15.77 9.45 19.77
CA ALA A 218 15.96 8.05 20.09
C ALA A 218 14.60 7.35 20.39
N PRO A 219 14.49 6.02 20.18
CA PRO A 219 13.34 5.26 20.66
C PRO A 219 13.26 5.25 22.21
N PRO A 220 12.07 5.01 22.83
CA PRO A 220 10.81 4.64 22.18
C PRO A 220 10.11 5.83 21.54
N TYR A 221 9.22 5.54 20.57
CA TYR A 221 8.44 6.55 19.88
C TYR A 221 6.97 6.49 20.28
N ASP A 222 6.32 7.66 20.29
CA ASP A 222 4.89 7.76 20.53
C ASP A 222 4.11 7.16 19.35
N VAL A 223 3.00 6.50 19.68
CA VAL A 223 2.06 5.95 18.71
C VAL A 223 1.14 7.07 18.21
N VAL A 224 0.77 7.02 16.94
CA VAL A 224 -0.22 7.93 16.37
C VAL A 224 -1.60 7.75 17.04
N ASN A 225 -2.41 8.80 17.07
CA ASN A 225 -3.77 8.71 17.54
C ASN A 225 -4.67 8.14 16.44
N TYR A 226 -5.15 6.92 16.63
CA TYR A 226 -6.10 6.29 15.71
C TYR A 226 -7.52 6.84 15.90
N SER A 227 -8.27 6.91 14.81
CA SER A 227 -9.70 7.20 14.83
C SER A 227 -10.48 6.05 15.49
N PHE A 228 -11.68 6.36 16.01
CA PHE A 228 -12.52 5.35 16.67
C PHE A 228 -12.76 4.12 15.79
N GLY A 229 -12.58 2.94 16.35
CA GLY A 229 -12.73 1.66 15.65
C GLY A 229 -11.46 1.17 14.92
N PHE A 230 -10.36 1.93 14.97
CA PHE A 230 -9.07 1.56 14.37
C PHE A 230 -7.95 1.51 15.41
N SER A 231 -6.90 0.78 15.09
CA SER A 231 -5.67 0.67 15.86
C SER A 231 -4.53 0.20 14.97
N GLY A 232 -3.29 0.20 15.46
CA GLY A 232 -2.17 -0.40 14.73
C GLY A 232 -2.38 -1.86 14.37
N GLY A 233 -2.99 -2.65 15.27
CA GLY A 233 -3.34 -4.06 15.02
C GLY A 233 -4.60 -4.27 14.17
N GLN A 234 -5.41 -3.23 13.97
CA GLN A 234 -6.65 -3.25 13.19
C GLN A 234 -6.78 -1.97 12.35
N PRO A 235 -5.82 -1.74 11.42
CA PRO A 235 -5.72 -0.46 10.72
C PRO A 235 -6.87 -0.19 9.74
N MET A 236 -7.58 -1.23 9.31
CA MET A 236 -8.78 -1.13 8.45
C MET A 236 -10.02 -1.74 9.15
N GLY A 237 -10.01 -1.81 10.48
CA GLY A 237 -11.07 -2.42 11.28
C GLY A 237 -10.90 -3.94 11.44
N THR A 238 -11.88 -4.57 12.08
CA THR A 238 -11.81 -5.99 12.51
C THR A 238 -11.91 -7.00 11.36
N ASN A 239 -12.40 -6.56 10.19
CA ASN A 239 -12.67 -7.43 9.04
C ASN A 239 -11.46 -7.62 8.12
N VAL A 240 -10.35 -6.92 8.38
CA VAL A 240 -9.11 -7.01 7.61
C VAL A 240 -8.02 -7.61 8.49
N LYS A 241 -7.32 -8.60 7.96
CA LYS A 241 -6.26 -9.34 8.66
C LYS A 241 -5.04 -9.51 7.78
N ILE A 242 -3.90 -9.75 8.40
CA ILE A 242 -2.68 -10.18 7.74
C ILE A 242 -2.40 -11.65 8.10
N ASP A 243 -2.05 -12.45 7.11
CA ASP A 243 -1.59 -13.82 7.36
C ASP A 243 -0.16 -13.77 7.92
N PRO A 244 0.09 -14.33 9.11
CA PRO A 244 1.38 -14.19 9.80
C PRO A 244 2.54 -14.94 9.11
N THR A 245 2.25 -15.83 8.17
CA THR A 245 3.25 -16.64 7.47
C THR A 245 3.54 -16.11 6.08
N THR A 246 2.50 -15.70 5.36
CA THR A 246 2.62 -15.29 3.95
C THR A 246 2.69 -13.78 3.76
N GLY A 247 2.28 -12.99 4.76
CA GLY A 247 2.17 -11.53 4.64
C GLY A 247 1.01 -11.06 3.77
N VAL A 248 0.08 -11.95 3.39
CA VAL A 248 -1.11 -11.58 2.62
C VAL A 248 -2.10 -10.85 3.53
N ILE A 249 -2.41 -9.61 3.19
CA ILE A 249 -3.48 -8.84 3.81
C ILE A 249 -4.77 -9.17 3.08
N SER A 250 -5.82 -9.53 3.81
CA SER A 250 -7.12 -9.90 3.23
C SER A 250 -8.28 -9.54 4.14
N GLY A 251 -9.45 -9.37 3.55
CA GLY A 251 -10.68 -9.08 4.28
C GLY A 251 -11.66 -8.24 3.50
N VAL A 252 -12.69 -7.73 4.18
CA VAL A 252 -13.67 -6.81 3.60
C VAL A 252 -13.25 -5.38 3.95
N ALA A 253 -13.04 -4.57 2.92
CA ALA A 253 -12.65 -3.17 3.07
C ALA A 253 -13.74 -2.37 3.80
N PRO A 254 -13.38 -1.29 4.53
CA PRO A 254 -14.34 -0.40 5.16
C PRO A 254 -15.41 0.10 4.20
N ASN A 255 -16.64 0.23 4.70
CA ASN A 255 -17.76 0.78 3.92
C ASN A 255 -17.69 2.31 3.94
N ILE A 256 -17.39 2.90 2.80
CA ILE A 256 -17.24 4.35 2.63
C ILE A 256 -17.99 4.82 1.39
N THR A 257 -18.39 6.09 1.38
CA THR A 257 -19.13 6.73 0.26
C THR A 257 -18.25 7.63 -0.60
N GLN A 258 -17.06 7.97 -0.10
CA GLN A 258 -16.05 8.76 -0.82
C GLN A 258 -14.70 8.05 -0.67
N THR A 259 -13.80 8.29 -1.61
CA THR A 259 -12.45 7.71 -1.54
C THR A 259 -11.75 8.08 -0.24
N GLY A 260 -11.26 7.08 0.48
CA GLY A 260 -10.54 7.19 1.75
C GLY A 260 -9.13 6.62 1.69
N GLU A 261 -8.27 7.06 2.60
CA GLU A 261 -6.89 6.59 2.75
C GLU A 261 -6.69 6.02 4.15
N TYR A 262 -6.07 4.86 4.24
CA TYR A 262 -5.81 4.14 5.49
C TYR A 262 -4.33 3.87 5.65
N VAL A 263 -3.72 4.36 6.73
CA VAL A 263 -2.34 4.00 7.11
C VAL A 263 -2.31 2.57 7.59
N ILE A 264 -1.41 1.79 7.03
CA ILE A 264 -1.11 0.43 7.47
C ILE A 264 0.37 0.34 7.77
N THR A 265 0.71 -0.14 8.95
CA THR A 265 2.07 -0.48 9.33
C THR A 265 2.16 -1.98 9.56
N VAL A 266 3.11 -2.62 8.89
CA VAL A 266 3.42 -4.04 9.07
C VAL A 266 4.81 -4.17 9.66
N CYS A 267 4.90 -4.95 10.73
CA CYS A 267 6.15 -5.42 11.31
C CYS A 267 6.47 -6.80 10.73
N VAL A 268 7.66 -6.92 10.14
CA VAL A 268 8.18 -8.19 9.63
C VAL A 268 9.30 -8.64 10.55
N THR A 269 9.09 -9.75 11.24
CA THR A 269 10.04 -10.32 12.18
C THR A 269 10.84 -11.43 11.51
N GLU A 270 12.14 -11.34 11.61
CA GLU A 270 13.13 -12.29 11.08
C GLU A 270 13.55 -13.26 12.18
N SER A 271 13.46 -14.55 11.92
CA SER A 271 13.82 -15.60 12.88
C SER A 271 14.76 -16.62 12.26
N ARG A 272 15.87 -16.93 12.96
CA ARG A 272 16.88 -17.91 12.58
C ARG A 272 16.96 -18.98 13.65
N ASN A 273 16.77 -20.25 13.27
CA ASN A 273 16.77 -21.39 14.21
C ASN A 273 15.78 -21.21 15.40
N GLY A 274 14.60 -20.65 15.13
CA GLY A 274 13.57 -20.40 16.15
C GLY A 274 13.85 -19.21 17.07
N LYS A 275 14.89 -18.42 16.82
CA LYS A 275 15.22 -17.23 17.61
C LYS A 275 15.00 -15.97 16.76
N VAL A 276 14.31 -14.99 17.31
CA VAL A 276 14.12 -13.69 16.68
C VAL A 276 15.48 -12.99 16.57
N ILE A 277 15.81 -12.54 15.36
CA ILE A 277 17.07 -11.84 15.03
C ILE A 277 16.83 -10.34 14.91
N ALA A 278 15.85 -9.94 14.08
CA ALA A 278 15.56 -8.56 13.78
C ALA A 278 14.06 -8.35 13.48
N SER A 279 13.66 -7.11 13.36
CA SER A 279 12.33 -6.73 12.86
C SER A 279 12.45 -5.49 12.01
N THR A 280 11.80 -5.53 10.85
CA THR A 280 11.71 -4.43 9.90
C THR A 280 10.27 -3.93 9.85
N ARG A 281 10.09 -2.60 9.82
CA ARG A 281 8.77 -1.95 9.76
C ARG A 281 8.58 -1.28 8.42
N LYS A 282 7.41 -1.48 7.81
CA LYS A 282 7.02 -0.79 6.61
C LYS A 282 5.63 -0.16 6.80
N GLU A 283 5.55 1.13 6.55
CA GLU A 283 4.29 1.88 6.54
C GLU A 283 3.91 2.22 5.11
N LEU A 284 2.65 2.03 4.78
CA LEU A 284 2.06 2.41 3.50
C LEU A 284 0.60 2.82 3.67
N HIS A 285 -0.01 3.38 2.63
CA HIS A 285 -1.43 3.66 2.59
C HIS A 285 -2.15 2.69 1.66
N ILE A 286 -3.28 2.16 2.10
CA ILE A 286 -4.27 1.52 1.22
C ILE A 286 -5.38 2.54 0.96
N ARG A 287 -5.68 2.74 -0.31
CA ARG A 287 -6.80 3.58 -0.76
C ARG A 287 -8.04 2.71 -0.88
N VAL A 288 -9.13 3.10 -0.21
CA VAL A 288 -10.44 2.51 -0.38
C VAL A 288 -11.26 3.45 -1.26
N ALA A 289 -11.89 2.94 -2.31
CA ALA A 289 -12.70 3.74 -3.22
C ALA A 289 -14.11 3.16 -3.35
N PRO A 290 -15.14 3.99 -3.50
CA PRO A 290 -16.44 3.49 -3.93
C PRO A 290 -16.26 2.96 -5.37
N CYS A 291 -16.50 1.66 -5.54
CA CYS A 291 -16.43 1.01 -6.84
C CYS A 291 -17.84 0.74 -7.33
N VAL A 292 -18.08 0.99 -8.60
CA VAL A 292 -19.23 0.41 -9.29
C VAL A 292 -18.75 -0.91 -9.89
N PRO A 293 -19.16 -2.06 -9.34
CA PRO A 293 -18.70 -3.33 -9.88
C PRO A 293 -19.17 -3.46 -11.34
N ILE A 294 -18.24 -3.78 -12.23
CA ILE A 294 -18.58 -4.20 -13.58
C ILE A 294 -18.99 -5.65 -13.46
N GLN A 295 -20.25 -5.93 -13.65
CA GLN A 295 -20.80 -7.27 -13.50
C GLN A 295 -21.65 -7.65 -14.71
N ALA A 296 -21.44 -8.86 -15.20
CA ALA A 296 -22.35 -9.54 -16.09
C ALA A 296 -23.37 -10.29 -15.24
N THR A 297 -24.64 -9.87 -15.25
CA THR A 297 -25.69 -10.54 -14.48
C THR A 297 -26.91 -10.79 -15.35
N LEU A 298 -27.43 -11.99 -15.25
CA LEU A 298 -28.61 -12.46 -15.98
C LEU A 298 -29.58 -13.10 -14.99
N ASP A 299 -30.87 -13.14 -15.37
CA ASP A 299 -31.82 -13.99 -14.67
C ASP A 299 -31.41 -15.46 -14.89
N PRO A 300 -31.50 -16.33 -13.89
CA PRO A 300 -31.02 -17.70 -14.01
C PRO A 300 -31.76 -18.51 -15.08
N VAL A 301 -33.01 -18.14 -15.41
CA VAL A 301 -33.81 -18.77 -16.45
C VAL A 301 -34.69 -17.71 -17.14
N TYR A 302 -34.68 -17.73 -18.46
CA TYR A 302 -35.54 -16.92 -19.32
C TYR A 302 -36.59 -17.81 -20.03
N PRO A 303 -37.84 -17.91 -19.54
CA PRO A 303 -38.88 -18.60 -20.27
C PRO A 303 -39.41 -17.73 -21.42
N THR A 304 -39.59 -18.30 -22.60
CA THR A 304 -40.30 -17.68 -23.75
C THR A 304 -41.60 -18.44 -24.01
N CYS A 305 -42.72 -17.87 -23.63
CA CYS A 305 -44.04 -18.51 -23.79
C CYS A 305 -44.83 -17.98 -24.99
N ASP A 306 -44.37 -16.90 -25.62
CA ASP A 306 -45.01 -16.22 -26.75
C ASP A 306 -44.02 -16.04 -27.91
N GLY A 307 -43.71 -17.15 -28.61
CA GLY A 307 -42.80 -17.13 -29.75
C GLY A 307 -41.33 -17.33 -29.42
N PHE A 308 -40.50 -17.27 -30.44
CA PHE A 308 -39.08 -17.64 -30.37
C PHE A 308 -38.13 -16.44 -30.21
N THR A 309 -38.67 -15.22 -30.13
CA THR A 309 -37.88 -13.98 -30.10
C THR A 309 -37.79 -13.43 -28.69
N ARG A 310 -36.58 -13.06 -28.26
CA ARG A 310 -36.34 -12.42 -26.97
C ARG A 310 -35.30 -11.33 -27.05
N THR A 311 -35.53 -10.24 -26.27
CA THR A 311 -34.52 -9.21 -26.00
C THR A 311 -33.82 -9.51 -24.68
N PHE A 312 -32.51 -9.40 -24.69
CA PHE A 312 -31.65 -9.63 -23.52
C PHE A 312 -31.03 -8.32 -23.07
N SER A 313 -30.75 -8.23 -21.77
CA SER A 313 -30.05 -7.11 -21.18
C SER A 313 -29.21 -7.59 -20.00
N ASN A 314 -28.12 -6.88 -19.72
CA ASN A 314 -27.41 -7.05 -18.46
C ASN A 314 -28.26 -6.46 -17.32
N ASN A 315 -28.52 -7.25 -16.27
CA ASN A 315 -29.35 -6.80 -15.12
C ASN A 315 -28.62 -5.78 -14.23
N THR A 316 -27.28 -5.67 -14.36
CA THR A 316 -26.46 -4.70 -13.65
C THR A 316 -25.77 -3.75 -14.66
N PRO A 317 -26.53 -2.81 -15.28
CA PRO A 317 -25.96 -1.87 -16.23
C PRO A 317 -24.98 -0.91 -15.51
N SER A 318 -23.84 -0.64 -16.14
CA SER A 318 -22.87 0.33 -15.65
C SER A 318 -22.31 1.14 -16.82
N VAL A 319 -22.03 2.42 -16.59
CA VAL A 319 -21.39 3.30 -17.59
C VAL A 319 -19.96 2.87 -17.91
N GLU A 320 -19.37 2.04 -17.06
CA GLU A 320 -18.02 1.49 -17.23
C GLU A 320 -17.99 0.24 -18.12
N ILE A 321 -19.16 -0.33 -18.46
CA ILE A 321 -19.26 -1.39 -19.44
C ILE A 321 -19.15 -0.76 -20.83
N LYS A 322 -18.04 -1.01 -21.52
CA LYS A 322 -17.74 -0.45 -22.85
C LYS A 322 -18.12 -1.40 -23.97
N THR A 323 -18.06 -2.71 -23.71
CA THR A 323 -18.35 -3.75 -24.70
C THR A 323 -19.20 -4.86 -24.11
N HIS A 324 -20.06 -5.44 -24.96
CA HIS A 324 -20.85 -6.62 -24.65
C HIS A 324 -20.54 -7.70 -25.67
N TYR A 325 -20.55 -8.94 -25.24
CA TYR A 325 -20.51 -10.09 -26.13
C TYR A 325 -21.52 -11.12 -25.61
N TRP A 326 -22.49 -11.42 -26.47
CA TRP A 326 -23.52 -12.39 -26.21
C TRP A 326 -23.31 -13.60 -27.09
N ASP A 327 -23.32 -14.79 -26.50
CA ASP A 327 -23.46 -16.08 -27.19
C ASP A 327 -24.83 -16.62 -26.81
N PHE A 328 -25.68 -16.86 -27.80
CA PHE A 328 -27.05 -17.31 -27.57
C PHE A 328 -27.19 -18.81 -27.40
N GLY A 329 -26.11 -19.57 -27.51
CA GLY A 329 -26.10 -21.01 -27.33
C GLY A 329 -26.64 -21.83 -28.52
N ASP A 330 -26.96 -21.18 -29.64
CA ASP A 330 -27.41 -21.80 -30.90
C ASP A 330 -26.42 -21.55 -32.05
N GLY A 331 -25.22 -21.05 -31.75
CA GLY A 331 -24.17 -20.71 -32.71
C GLY A 331 -24.25 -19.24 -33.19
N ASN A 332 -25.21 -18.47 -32.75
CA ASN A 332 -25.34 -17.04 -33.03
C ASN A 332 -24.77 -16.21 -31.87
N PHE A 333 -24.33 -14.99 -32.19
CA PHE A 333 -23.79 -14.04 -31.20
C PHE A 333 -24.19 -12.60 -31.54
N SER A 334 -24.04 -11.69 -30.55
CA SER A 334 -24.23 -10.25 -30.72
C SER A 334 -23.26 -9.46 -29.87
N THR A 335 -22.99 -8.22 -30.29
CA THR A 335 -22.17 -7.24 -29.51
C THR A 335 -23.00 -6.03 -29.08
N GLU A 336 -24.29 -6.03 -29.28
CA GLU A 336 -25.18 -4.97 -28.85
C GLU A 336 -25.36 -4.98 -27.31
N ALA A 337 -25.62 -3.82 -26.73
CA ALA A 337 -25.87 -3.72 -25.27
C ALA A 337 -27.16 -4.43 -24.86
N GLN A 338 -28.18 -4.40 -25.75
CA GLN A 338 -29.49 -5.03 -25.57
C GLN A 338 -29.91 -5.73 -26.85
N PRO A 339 -29.35 -6.92 -27.16
CA PRO A 339 -29.69 -7.62 -28.39
C PRO A 339 -31.06 -8.26 -28.33
N THR A 340 -31.71 -8.33 -29.50
CA THR A 340 -32.89 -9.16 -29.71
C THR A 340 -32.53 -10.35 -30.58
N HIS A 341 -32.82 -11.55 -30.10
CA HIS A 341 -32.49 -12.81 -30.79
C HIS A 341 -33.75 -13.67 -30.98
N THR A 342 -33.82 -14.37 -32.15
CA THR A 342 -34.90 -15.29 -32.49
C THR A 342 -34.30 -16.68 -32.65
N TYR A 343 -34.74 -17.61 -31.83
CA TYR A 343 -34.34 -19.02 -31.90
C TYR A 343 -35.12 -19.71 -33.03
N ALA A 344 -34.48 -20.67 -33.71
CA ALA A 344 -35.09 -21.38 -34.82
C ALA A 344 -36.07 -22.47 -34.37
N ASP A 345 -35.84 -23.06 -33.18
CA ASP A 345 -36.57 -24.19 -32.66
C ASP A 345 -36.84 -24.08 -31.15
N THR A 346 -37.78 -24.89 -30.66
CA THR A 346 -37.96 -25.09 -29.23
C THR A 346 -36.78 -25.80 -28.60
N GLY A 347 -36.44 -25.44 -27.34
CA GLY A 347 -35.33 -26.07 -26.66
C GLY A 347 -34.90 -25.33 -25.41
N VAL A 348 -33.81 -25.79 -24.83
CA VAL A 348 -33.10 -25.10 -23.78
C VAL A 348 -31.71 -24.69 -24.31
N TYR A 349 -31.50 -23.40 -24.39
CA TYR A 349 -30.28 -22.80 -24.88
C TYR A 349 -29.52 -22.18 -23.72
N LYS A 350 -28.20 -22.40 -23.64
CA LYS A 350 -27.37 -21.76 -22.63
C LYS A 350 -26.78 -20.47 -23.21
N ILE A 351 -27.29 -19.33 -22.76
CA ILE A 351 -26.74 -18.04 -23.17
C ILE A 351 -25.57 -17.65 -22.26
N LYS A 352 -24.61 -16.94 -22.85
CA LYS A 352 -23.46 -16.37 -22.14
C LYS A 352 -23.36 -14.89 -22.46
N LEU A 353 -23.21 -14.07 -21.41
CA LEU A 353 -22.85 -12.67 -21.52
C LEU A 353 -21.44 -12.48 -21.01
N ILE A 354 -20.59 -11.79 -21.79
CA ILE A 354 -19.29 -11.30 -21.39
C ILE A 354 -19.31 -9.80 -21.56
N VAL A 355 -19.04 -9.05 -20.48
CA VAL A 355 -18.83 -7.61 -20.52
C VAL A 355 -17.36 -7.27 -20.54
N ASN A 356 -16.96 -6.22 -21.26
CA ASN A 356 -15.57 -5.77 -21.42
C ASN A 356 -14.60 -6.91 -21.80
N ARG A 357 -15.00 -7.75 -22.76
CA ARG A 357 -14.25 -8.93 -23.18
C ARG A 357 -12.82 -8.59 -23.58
N GLY A 358 -11.85 -9.25 -22.94
CA GLY A 358 -10.42 -9.06 -23.18
C GLY A 358 -9.76 -7.94 -22.38
N ASP A 359 -10.54 -7.21 -21.58
CA ASP A 359 -10.02 -6.20 -20.65
C ASP A 359 -9.81 -6.79 -19.25
N ALA A 360 -8.98 -6.13 -18.44
CA ALA A 360 -8.77 -6.50 -17.04
C ALA A 360 -10.08 -6.46 -16.21
N CYS A 361 -11.05 -5.68 -16.65
CA CYS A 361 -12.37 -5.52 -16.06
C CYS A 361 -13.45 -6.35 -16.76
N SER A 362 -13.08 -7.47 -17.35
CA SER A 362 -14.03 -8.40 -17.95
C SER A 362 -14.74 -9.22 -16.87
N ASP A 363 -16.04 -9.41 -17.04
CA ASP A 363 -16.84 -10.32 -16.23
C ASP A 363 -17.78 -11.10 -17.12
N GLU A 364 -18.16 -12.32 -16.71
CA GLU A 364 -19.03 -13.20 -17.50
C GLU A 364 -20.07 -13.93 -16.65
N THR A 365 -21.20 -14.23 -17.26
CA THR A 365 -22.29 -14.99 -16.64
C THR A 365 -23.01 -15.85 -17.69
N GLU A 366 -23.66 -16.89 -17.23
CA GLU A 366 -24.48 -17.79 -18.07
C GLU A 366 -25.89 -17.92 -17.49
N ALA A 367 -26.86 -18.16 -18.37
CA ALA A 367 -28.22 -18.45 -18.00
C ALA A 367 -28.89 -19.42 -19.00
N ASP A 368 -29.97 -20.05 -18.59
CA ASP A 368 -30.75 -20.91 -19.47
C ASP A 368 -31.93 -20.11 -20.12
N VAL A 369 -32.07 -20.24 -21.41
CA VAL A 369 -33.27 -19.77 -22.17
C VAL A 369 -34.08 -20.97 -22.54
N LYS A 370 -35.32 -21.03 -22.06
CA LYS A 370 -36.29 -22.10 -22.37
C LYS A 370 -37.29 -21.59 -23.38
N VAL A 371 -37.18 -22.08 -24.62
CA VAL A 371 -38.04 -21.72 -25.75
C VAL A 371 -39.14 -22.77 -25.88
N PHE A 372 -40.35 -22.36 -25.75
CA PHE A 372 -41.55 -23.20 -25.91
C PHE A 372 -42.34 -22.77 -27.15
N PRO A 373 -43.17 -23.69 -27.72
CA PRO A 373 -43.98 -23.36 -28.90
C PRO A 373 -45.05 -22.30 -28.59
#